data_da4ea1cb419ab4a28837202abdf54edd
#
_entry.id   da4ea1cb419ab4a28837202abdf54edd
#
_cell.length_a   1.000
_cell.length_b   1.000
_cell.length_c   1.000
_cell.angle_alpha   90.00
_cell.angle_beta   90.00
_cell.angle_gamma   90.00
#
_symmetry.space_group_name_H-M   'P 1'
#
loop_
_entity.id
_entity.type
_entity.pdbx_description
1 polymer ?
#
loop_
_entity_poly.entity_id
_entity_poly.type
_entity_poly.pdbx_seq_one_letter_code
_entity_poly.pdbx_strand_id
1 'polypeptide(L)'
;MAKRLVIAEKPSVGMSIAAVLGVKDRKDGYMEGRDYIVSWGFGHLAELANADTYDEKYAKWRYDDLPIIPANWKYKIPRDKYQQFEVLKKLMNRADVSDVINACDAGREGELIFRNIYKMTGCSKPIFRLWISSMEDDAIAQGFRELKGGAEYDNLFAAARCREWADWLVGINATRLFSVLYHRTLNVGRVVSPTLAILVQREAEIGAFKPEPFYTAELDFGEFSAASEKFKKKADANAVLLAVNAF
;
A
#
# COMPACT_ATOMS: atom_id res chain seq x y z
N MET A 1 -16.09 26.75 -19.75
CA MET A 1 -16.12 26.79 -18.28
C MET A 1 -14.92 25.98 -17.78
N ALA A 2 -14.29 26.42 -16.70
CA ALA A 2 -13.17 25.69 -16.11
C ALA A 2 -13.67 24.39 -15.43
N LYS A 3 -12.97 23.29 -15.63
CA LYS A 3 -13.28 21.97 -15.07
C LYS A 3 -12.27 21.62 -13.97
N ARG A 4 -12.69 20.82 -13.02
CA ARG A 4 -11.81 20.23 -12.00
C ARG A 4 -11.45 18.79 -12.39
N LEU A 5 -10.16 18.43 -12.29
CA LEU A 5 -9.68 17.09 -12.62
C LEU A 5 -9.51 16.25 -11.34
N VAL A 6 -10.22 15.16 -11.27
CA VAL A 6 -10.14 14.19 -10.16
C VAL A 6 -9.29 13.02 -10.59
N ILE A 7 -8.30 12.66 -9.78
CA ILE A 7 -7.42 11.50 -10.02
C ILE A 7 -7.62 10.48 -8.90
N ALA A 8 -8.20 9.34 -9.25
CA ALA A 8 -8.37 8.19 -8.36
C ALA A 8 -7.19 7.22 -8.47
N GLU A 9 -7.02 6.33 -7.49
CA GLU A 9 -5.95 5.33 -7.49
C GLU A 9 -6.18 4.22 -8.52
N LYS A 10 -7.44 3.85 -8.74
CA LYS A 10 -7.84 2.75 -9.64
C LYS A 10 -9.17 3.03 -10.33
N PRO A 11 -9.44 2.33 -11.46
CA PRO A 11 -10.64 2.57 -12.27
C PRO A 11 -11.95 2.46 -11.50
N SER A 12 -12.11 1.46 -10.63
CA SER A 12 -13.33 1.24 -9.85
C SER A 12 -13.66 2.44 -8.96
N VAL A 13 -12.67 2.97 -8.25
CA VAL A 13 -12.80 4.17 -7.41
C VAL A 13 -13.17 5.39 -8.26
N GLY A 14 -12.49 5.56 -9.40
CA GLY A 14 -12.80 6.65 -10.33
C GLY A 14 -14.23 6.59 -10.85
N MET A 15 -14.74 5.40 -11.17
CA MET A 15 -16.12 5.21 -11.63
C MET A 15 -17.15 5.51 -10.52
N SER A 16 -16.91 5.09 -9.28
CA SER A 16 -17.78 5.42 -8.14
C SER A 16 -17.84 6.94 -7.92
N ILE A 17 -16.69 7.61 -7.92
CA ILE A 17 -16.63 9.08 -7.80
C ILE A 17 -17.36 9.76 -8.97
N ALA A 18 -17.13 9.30 -10.19
CA ALA A 18 -17.80 9.86 -11.38
C ALA A 18 -19.32 9.74 -11.29
N ALA A 19 -19.85 8.62 -10.79
CA ALA A 19 -21.28 8.41 -10.61
C ALA A 19 -21.87 9.45 -9.64
N VAL A 20 -21.25 9.66 -8.47
CA VAL A 20 -21.69 10.64 -7.47
C VAL A 20 -21.61 12.06 -8.00
N LEU A 21 -20.58 12.39 -8.80
CA LEU A 21 -20.43 13.72 -9.42
C LEU A 21 -21.30 13.91 -10.68
N GLY A 22 -22.08 12.91 -11.09
CA GLY A 22 -22.92 12.98 -12.29
C GLY A 22 -22.12 13.01 -13.61
N VAL A 23 -20.88 12.52 -13.62
CA VAL A 23 -20.00 12.46 -14.79
C VAL A 23 -20.30 11.18 -15.57
N LYS A 24 -20.81 11.30 -16.79
CA LYS A 24 -21.37 10.16 -17.55
C LYS A 24 -20.66 9.85 -18.87
N ASP A 25 -19.98 10.84 -19.47
CA ASP A 25 -19.35 10.65 -20.78
C ASP A 25 -18.02 9.88 -20.64
N ARG A 26 -18.01 8.63 -21.06
CA ARG A 26 -16.87 7.73 -20.95
C ARG A 26 -15.91 7.92 -22.13
N LYS A 27 -14.65 8.12 -21.84
CA LYS A 27 -13.54 8.21 -22.77
C LYS A 27 -12.50 7.13 -22.46
N ASP A 28 -11.49 7.01 -23.32
CA ASP A 28 -10.38 6.10 -23.06
C ASP A 28 -9.50 6.64 -21.91
N GLY A 29 -9.49 5.93 -20.78
CA GLY A 29 -8.73 6.27 -19.59
C GLY A 29 -9.35 7.32 -18.67
N TYR A 30 -10.53 7.89 -18.94
CA TYR A 30 -11.19 8.86 -18.08
C TYR A 30 -12.70 8.99 -18.36
N MET A 31 -13.39 9.72 -17.50
CA MET A 31 -14.78 10.16 -17.71
C MET A 31 -14.86 11.69 -17.71
N GLU A 32 -15.71 12.26 -18.52
CA GLU A 32 -15.84 13.72 -18.66
C GLU A 32 -17.29 14.18 -18.44
N GLY A 33 -17.45 15.23 -17.66
CA GLY A 33 -18.70 15.92 -17.40
C GLY A 33 -18.60 17.41 -17.69
N ARG A 34 -19.61 18.14 -17.26
CA ARG A 34 -19.64 19.60 -17.39
C ARG A 34 -18.59 20.27 -16.52
N ASP A 35 -18.54 19.92 -15.24
CA ASP A 35 -17.74 20.60 -14.23
C ASP A 35 -16.52 19.78 -13.79
N TYR A 36 -16.56 18.45 -14.00
CA TYR A 36 -15.52 17.51 -13.58
C TYR A 36 -15.03 16.62 -14.73
N ILE A 37 -13.75 16.30 -14.65
CA ILE A 37 -13.12 15.18 -15.37
C ILE A 37 -12.63 14.21 -14.30
N VAL A 38 -12.93 12.92 -14.43
CA VAL A 38 -12.50 11.90 -13.49
C VAL A 38 -11.62 10.89 -14.23
N SER A 39 -10.39 10.75 -13.80
CA SER A 39 -9.44 9.77 -14.31
C SER A 39 -8.82 9.00 -13.16
N TRP A 40 -7.96 8.02 -13.48
CA TRP A 40 -7.41 7.09 -12.51
C TRP A 40 -6.02 6.61 -12.87
N GLY A 41 -5.31 6.13 -11.87
CA GLY A 41 -4.13 5.30 -12.04
C GLY A 41 -4.47 3.80 -12.12
N PHE A 42 -3.42 2.99 -12.19
CA PHE A 42 -3.45 1.55 -11.95
C PHE A 42 -2.50 1.23 -10.79
N GLY A 43 -2.78 1.82 -9.61
CA GLY A 43 -1.85 1.90 -8.51
C GLY A 43 -0.65 2.80 -8.87
N HIS A 44 0.57 2.38 -8.51
CA HIS A 44 1.79 3.11 -8.87
C HIS A 44 2.02 3.14 -10.38
N LEU A 45 1.80 4.29 -11.03
CA LEU A 45 2.18 4.51 -12.44
C LEU A 45 3.65 4.89 -12.57
N ALA A 46 4.20 5.54 -11.56
CA ALA A 46 5.60 5.94 -11.49
C ALA A 46 6.32 5.08 -10.45
N GLU A 47 7.52 4.64 -10.76
CA GLU A 47 8.39 3.89 -9.85
C GLU A 47 9.81 4.42 -9.91
N LEU A 48 10.60 4.20 -8.86
CA LEU A 48 12.01 4.55 -8.84
C LEU A 48 12.76 3.80 -9.94
N ALA A 49 13.66 4.51 -10.61
CA ALA A 49 14.47 3.96 -11.68
C ALA A 49 15.40 2.85 -11.15
N ASN A 50 15.75 1.92 -12.04
CA ASN A 50 16.74 0.88 -11.74
C ASN A 50 18.14 1.51 -11.57
N ALA A 51 19.04 0.77 -10.93
CA ALA A 51 20.39 1.23 -10.65
C ALA A 51 21.19 1.59 -11.92
N ASP A 52 21.04 0.85 -13.00
CA ASP A 52 21.68 1.09 -14.30
C ASP A 52 21.26 2.41 -14.97
N THR A 53 20.12 2.98 -14.57
CA THR A 53 19.71 4.33 -15.02
C THR A 53 20.58 5.45 -14.42
N TYR A 54 21.23 5.18 -13.30
CA TYR A 54 22.13 6.14 -12.64
C TYR A 54 23.54 6.07 -13.18
N ASP A 55 24.05 4.85 -13.44
CA ASP A 55 25.36 4.60 -14.03
C ASP A 55 25.32 3.20 -14.69
N GLU A 56 25.78 3.13 -15.94
CA GLU A 56 25.80 1.87 -16.73
C GLU A 56 26.60 0.76 -16.05
N LYS A 57 27.62 1.09 -15.24
CA LYS A 57 28.37 0.08 -14.46
C LYS A 57 27.48 -0.78 -13.57
N TYR A 58 26.36 -0.23 -13.09
CA TYR A 58 25.41 -0.94 -12.26
C TYR A 58 24.51 -1.94 -13.02
N ALA A 59 24.65 -2.06 -14.34
CA ALA A 59 23.99 -3.13 -15.10
C ALA A 59 24.50 -4.51 -14.69
N LYS A 60 25.78 -4.63 -14.32
CA LYS A 60 26.37 -5.83 -13.74
C LYS A 60 26.44 -5.70 -12.23
N TRP A 61 26.13 -6.80 -11.54
CA TRP A 61 26.17 -6.81 -10.08
C TRP A 61 27.58 -7.20 -9.61
N ARG A 62 28.25 -6.25 -8.96
CA ARG A 62 29.61 -6.41 -8.43
C ARG A 62 29.65 -5.93 -6.99
N TYR A 63 30.46 -6.57 -6.17
CA TYR A 63 30.68 -6.18 -4.77
C TYR A 63 31.25 -4.77 -4.65
N ASP A 64 32.24 -4.44 -5.47
CA ASP A 64 32.98 -3.18 -5.41
C ASP A 64 32.14 -1.95 -5.83
N ASP A 65 30.98 -2.18 -6.45
CA ASP A 65 30.05 -1.10 -6.84
C ASP A 65 29.07 -0.72 -5.71
N LEU A 66 29.14 -1.38 -4.55
CA LEU A 66 28.25 -1.14 -3.42
C LEU A 66 28.92 -0.25 -2.35
N PRO A 67 28.14 0.59 -1.65
CA PRO A 67 26.71 0.80 -1.79
C PRO A 67 26.33 1.73 -2.94
N ILE A 68 25.19 1.47 -3.59
CA ILE A 68 24.60 2.37 -4.58
C ILE A 68 23.70 3.38 -3.85
N ILE A 69 24.09 4.64 -3.87
CA ILE A 69 23.35 5.74 -3.20
C ILE A 69 23.15 6.85 -4.24
N PRO A 70 21.94 6.99 -4.81
CA PRO A 70 21.66 8.03 -5.78
C PRO A 70 21.78 9.44 -5.18
N ALA A 71 22.53 10.33 -5.81
CA ALA A 71 22.56 11.75 -5.44
C ALA A 71 21.22 12.43 -5.79
N ASN A 72 20.63 12.05 -6.92
CA ASN A 72 19.34 12.56 -7.39
C ASN A 72 18.43 11.39 -7.77
N TRP A 73 17.25 11.34 -7.20
CA TRP A 73 16.29 10.29 -7.45
C TRP A 73 15.60 10.44 -8.81
N LYS A 74 15.65 9.39 -9.62
CA LYS A 74 15.00 9.31 -10.93
C LYS A 74 13.80 8.38 -10.85
N TYR A 75 12.73 8.75 -11.56
CA TYR A 75 11.52 7.96 -11.71
C TYR A 75 11.35 7.53 -13.17
N LYS A 76 10.69 6.41 -13.37
CA LYS A 76 10.32 5.88 -14.69
C LYS A 76 8.86 5.47 -14.69
N ILE A 77 8.27 5.42 -15.88
CA ILE A 77 6.94 4.86 -16.12
C ILE A 77 7.13 3.48 -16.75
N PRO A 78 6.60 2.39 -16.14
CA PRO A 78 6.57 1.07 -16.76
C PRO A 78 5.87 1.09 -18.12
N ARG A 79 6.32 0.26 -19.06
CA ARG A 79 5.80 0.27 -20.44
C ARG A 79 4.30 -0.02 -20.52
N ASP A 80 3.83 -0.95 -19.72
CA ASP A 80 2.42 -1.36 -19.59
C ASP A 80 1.52 -0.26 -19.02
N LYS A 81 2.08 0.73 -18.35
CA LYS A 81 1.37 1.86 -17.72
C LYS A 81 1.49 3.17 -18.51
N TYR A 82 2.30 3.16 -19.56
CA TYR A 82 2.65 4.38 -20.29
C TYR A 82 1.42 5.05 -20.94
N GLN A 83 0.49 4.27 -21.51
CA GLN A 83 -0.72 4.79 -22.14
C GLN A 83 -1.55 5.62 -21.15
N GLN A 84 -1.82 5.07 -19.97
CA GLN A 84 -2.61 5.78 -18.95
C GLN A 84 -1.85 7.00 -18.39
N PHE A 85 -0.55 6.90 -18.23
CA PHE A 85 0.26 8.06 -17.84
C PHE A 85 0.14 9.21 -18.83
N GLU A 86 0.20 8.95 -20.15
CA GLU A 86 0.01 9.97 -21.18
C GLU A 86 -1.39 10.59 -21.16
N VAL A 87 -2.44 9.79 -20.85
CA VAL A 87 -3.79 10.31 -20.64
C VAL A 87 -3.79 11.32 -19.49
N LEU A 88 -3.25 10.93 -18.32
CA LEU A 88 -3.17 11.81 -17.14
C LEU A 88 -2.36 13.06 -17.42
N LYS A 89 -1.23 12.94 -18.11
CA LYS A 89 -0.38 14.07 -18.49
C LYS A 89 -1.11 15.07 -19.38
N LYS A 90 -1.85 14.58 -20.37
CA LYS A 90 -2.67 15.45 -21.23
C LYS A 90 -3.77 16.14 -20.42
N LEU A 91 -4.52 15.40 -19.59
CA LEU A 91 -5.60 15.94 -18.79
C LEU A 91 -5.11 16.99 -17.78
N MET A 92 -4.03 16.72 -17.06
CA MET A 92 -3.45 17.65 -16.08
C MET A 92 -3.00 18.96 -16.70
N ASN A 93 -2.59 18.94 -17.97
CA ASN A 93 -2.10 20.11 -18.69
C ASN A 93 -3.14 20.76 -19.62
N ARG A 94 -4.40 20.30 -19.62
CA ARG A 94 -5.49 20.92 -20.42
C ARG A 94 -5.73 22.35 -19.94
N ALA A 95 -5.95 23.25 -20.89
CA ALA A 95 -6.18 24.68 -20.59
C ALA A 95 -7.51 24.92 -19.85
N ASP A 96 -8.51 24.07 -20.05
CA ASP A 96 -9.82 24.15 -19.40
C ASP A 96 -9.89 23.49 -18.02
N VAL A 97 -8.81 22.89 -17.54
CA VAL A 97 -8.69 22.34 -16.18
C VAL A 97 -8.11 23.40 -15.26
N SER A 98 -8.83 23.77 -14.19
CA SER A 98 -8.42 24.78 -13.21
C SER A 98 -7.52 24.23 -12.11
N ASP A 99 -7.82 23.05 -11.63
CA ASP A 99 -7.15 22.41 -10.49
C ASP A 99 -7.23 20.89 -10.56
N VAL A 100 -6.43 20.23 -9.74
CA VAL A 100 -6.35 18.75 -9.69
C VAL A 100 -6.70 18.29 -8.28
N ILE A 101 -7.64 17.35 -8.18
CA ILE A 101 -8.06 16.74 -6.93
C ILE A 101 -7.43 15.37 -6.81
N ASN A 102 -6.59 15.19 -5.80
CA ASN A 102 -6.08 13.88 -5.39
C ASN A 102 -7.19 13.10 -4.67
N ALA A 103 -7.73 12.10 -5.32
CA ALA A 103 -8.73 11.17 -4.80
C ALA A 103 -8.18 9.72 -4.70
N CYS A 104 -6.86 9.57 -4.57
CA CYS A 104 -6.25 8.29 -4.21
C CYS A 104 -6.55 7.95 -2.74
N ASP A 105 -6.33 6.70 -2.35
CA ASP A 105 -6.64 6.21 -1.00
C ASP A 105 -6.11 7.14 0.10
N ALA A 106 -6.87 7.28 1.19
CA ALA A 106 -6.54 8.15 2.32
C ALA A 106 -5.37 7.57 3.12
N GLY A 107 -4.15 7.87 2.71
CA GLY A 107 -2.94 7.36 3.32
C GLY A 107 -1.66 7.83 2.62
N ARG A 108 -0.52 7.39 3.15
CA ARG A 108 0.81 7.72 2.63
C ARG A 108 0.99 7.24 1.19
N GLU A 109 0.52 6.04 0.88
CA GLU A 109 0.68 5.45 -0.46
C GLU A 109 -0.13 6.21 -1.51
N GLY A 110 -1.40 6.54 -1.22
CA GLY A 110 -2.23 7.33 -2.15
C GLY A 110 -1.65 8.73 -2.39
N GLU A 111 -1.04 9.34 -1.36
CA GLU A 111 -0.35 10.62 -1.53
C GLU A 111 0.91 10.47 -2.40
N LEU A 112 1.69 9.40 -2.19
CA LEU A 112 2.89 9.10 -2.99
C LEU A 112 2.54 8.86 -4.46
N ILE A 113 1.55 8.01 -4.73
CA ILE A 113 1.08 7.68 -6.08
C ILE A 113 0.71 8.95 -6.84
N PHE A 114 -0.15 9.78 -6.24
CA PHE A 114 -0.61 11.00 -6.88
C PHE A 114 0.54 11.99 -7.12
N ARG A 115 1.36 12.28 -6.09
CA ARG A 115 2.42 13.29 -6.18
C ARG A 115 3.52 12.92 -7.16
N ASN A 116 3.84 11.63 -7.27
CA ASN A 116 4.81 11.16 -8.26
C ASN A 116 4.28 11.38 -9.68
N ILE A 117 3.01 11.04 -9.95
CA ILE A 117 2.37 11.31 -11.25
C ILE A 117 2.36 12.82 -11.53
N TYR A 118 1.88 13.61 -10.58
CA TYR A 118 1.77 15.06 -10.71
C TYR A 118 3.11 15.71 -11.09
N LYS A 119 4.19 15.33 -10.40
CA LYS A 119 5.54 15.82 -10.71
C LYS A 119 6.00 15.42 -12.11
N MET A 120 5.80 14.15 -12.49
CA MET A 120 6.26 13.64 -13.77
C MET A 120 5.48 14.21 -14.95
N THR A 121 4.24 14.63 -14.75
CA THR A 121 3.43 15.29 -15.80
C THR A 121 3.85 16.75 -16.04
N GLY A 122 4.65 17.35 -15.15
CA GLY A 122 5.03 18.76 -15.20
C GLY A 122 3.87 19.72 -14.93
N CYS A 123 2.79 19.23 -14.30
CA CYS A 123 1.64 20.05 -13.93
C CYS A 123 2.02 21.04 -12.82
N SER A 124 1.51 22.28 -12.92
CA SER A 124 1.69 23.33 -11.91
C SER A 124 0.38 23.87 -11.32
N LYS A 125 -0.74 23.21 -11.60
CA LYS A 125 -2.06 23.64 -11.15
C LYS A 125 -2.25 23.40 -9.65
N PRO A 126 -3.14 24.15 -8.98
CA PRO A 126 -3.48 23.91 -7.58
C PRO A 126 -3.90 22.48 -7.32
N ILE A 127 -3.46 21.92 -6.19
CA ILE A 127 -3.83 20.57 -5.74
C ILE A 127 -4.82 20.70 -4.59
N PHE A 128 -5.88 19.90 -4.66
CA PHE A 128 -6.80 19.65 -3.56
C PHE A 128 -6.79 18.17 -3.20
N ARG A 129 -7.18 17.84 -1.98
CA ARG A 129 -7.21 16.48 -1.44
C ARG A 129 -8.63 16.09 -1.03
N LEU A 130 -9.13 15.03 -1.63
CA LEU A 130 -10.28 14.28 -1.15
C LEU A 130 -9.78 13.26 -0.12
N TRP A 131 -10.19 13.41 1.13
CA TRP A 131 -9.78 12.51 2.22
C TRP A 131 -11.00 11.81 2.79
N ILE A 132 -11.25 10.60 2.30
CA ILE A 132 -12.40 9.77 2.71
C ILE A 132 -11.90 8.34 3.02
N SER A 133 -12.54 7.69 3.98
CA SER A 133 -12.29 6.30 4.38
C SER A 133 -13.37 5.32 3.92
N SER A 134 -14.45 5.84 3.34
CA SER A 134 -15.56 5.06 2.79
C SER A 134 -15.85 5.47 1.35
N MET A 135 -16.29 4.51 0.53
CA MET A 135 -16.69 4.72 -0.86
C MET A 135 -18.21 4.78 -1.04
N GLU A 136 -18.96 4.92 0.04
CA GLU A 136 -20.40 5.19 0.00
C GLU A 136 -20.68 6.55 -0.61
N ASP A 137 -21.78 6.67 -1.35
CA ASP A 137 -22.13 7.89 -2.11
C ASP A 137 -22.18 9.14 -1.23
N ASP A 138 -22.76 9.03 -0.03
CA ASP A 138 -22.84 10.13 0.92
C ASP A 138 -21.46 10.57 1.44
N ALA A 139 -20.54 9.61 1.68
CA ALA A 139 -19.19 9.89 2.12
C ALA A 139 -18.38 10.60 1.01
N ILE A 140 -18.52 10.16 -0.23
CA ILE A 140 -17.92 10.83 -1.38
C ILE A 140 -18.46 12.24 -1.53
N ALA A 141 -19.79 12.41 -1.51
CA ALA A 141 -20.43 13.72 -1.64
C ALA A 141 -20.01 14.69 -0.52
N GLN A 142 -19.91 14.20 0.73
CA GLN A 142 -19.43 14.98 1.86
C GLN A 142 -17.96 15.36 1.69
N GLY A 143 -17.09 14.42 1.30
CA GLY A 143 -15.67 14.67 1.06
C GLY A 143 -15.42 15.75 0.00
N PHE A 144 -16.24 15.80 -1.07
CA PHE A 144 -16.16 16.87 -2.07
C PHE A 144 -16.59 18.25 -1.55
N ARG A 145 -17.41 18.33 -0.51
CA ARG A 145 -17.73 19.59 0.20
C ARG A 145 -16.60 20.04 1.13
N GLU A 146 -15.76 19.10 1.59
CA GLU A 146 -14.73 19.31 2.60
C GLU A 146 -13.30 19.15 2.03
N LEU A 147 -13.11 19.41 0.73
CA LEU A 147 -11.80 19.33 0.09
C LEU A 147 -10.78 20.22 0.79
N LYS A 148 -9.61 19.65 1.08
CA LYS A 148 -8.49 20.35 1.70
C LYS A 148 -7.43 20.75 0.69
N GLY A 149 -6.64 21.75 1.05
CA GLY A 149 -5.50 22.16 0.23
C GLY A 149 -4.41 21.08 0.21
N GLY A 150 -3.80 20.84 -0.97
CA GLY A 150 -2.77 19.82 -1.09
C GLY A 150 -1.56 20.05 -0.18
N ALA A 151 -1.22 21.29 0.13
CA ALA A 151 -0.08 21.64 1.00
C ALA A 151 -0.20 21.08 2.42
N GLU A 152 -1.42 20.87 2.93
CA GLU A 152 -1.64 20.24 4.24
C GLU A 152 -1.07 18.82 4.33
N TYR A 153 -0.83 18.17 3.19
CA TYR A 153 -0.35 16.80 3.08
C TYR A 153 1.12 16.69 2.67
N ASP A 154 1.88 17.79 2.64
CA ASP A 154 3.28 17.79 2.22
C ASP A 154 4.17 16.95 3.15
N ASN A 155 3.94 16.99 4.46
CA ASN A 155 4.65 16.15 5.42
C ASN A 155 4.32 14.66 5.26
N LEU A 156 3.07 14.34 4.93
CA LEU A 156 2.65 12.96 4.64
C LEU A 156 3.34 12.43 3.37
N PHE A 157 3.41 13.25 2.34
CA PHE A 157 4.15 12.94 1.12
C PHE A 157 5.65 12.78 1.39
N ALA A 158 6.26 13.66 2.19
CA ALA A 158 7.67 13.55 2.56
C ALA A 158 7.97 12.24 3.29
N ALA A 159 7.11 11.85 4.24
CA ALA A 159 7.22 10.57 4.96
C ALA A 159 7.10 9.36 4.01
N ALA A 160 6.15 9.39 3.08
CA ALA A 160 5.97 8.34 2.08
C ALA A 160 7.19 8.20 1.17
N ARG A 161 7.71 9.32 0.69
CA ARG A 161 8.92 9.37 -0.14
C ARG A 161 10.18 8.88 0.57
N CYS A 162 10.37 9.24 1.83
CA CYS A 162 11.49 8.72 2.63
C CYS A 162 11.41 7.20 2.76
N ARG A 163 10.20 6.65 2.95
CA ARG A 163 9.98 5.20 2.98
C ARG A 163 10.30 4.56 1.64
N GLU A 164 9.81 5.10 0.53
CA GLU A 164 10.08 4.61 -0.82
C GLU A 164 11.59 4.55 -1.11
N TRP A 165 12.33 5.60 -0.75
CA TRP A 165 13.78 5.66 -0.90
C TRP A 165 14.51 4.66 -0.01
N ALA A 166 14.09 4.50 1.25
CA ALA A 166 14.66 3.53 2.16
C ALA A 166 14.43 2.09 1.67
N ASP A 167 13.24 1.79 1.16
CA ASP A 167 12.91 0.47 0.60
C ASP A 167 13.77 0.18 -0.65
N TRP A 168 13.98 1.18 -1.51
CA TRP A 168 14.86 1.04 -2.68
C TRP A 168 16.33 0.84 -2.26
N LEU A 169 16.85 1.66 -1.34
CA LEU A 169 18.24 1.57 -0.89
C LEU A 169 18.54 0.21 -0.25
N VAL A 170 17.69 -0.26 0.65
CA VAL A 170 17.86 -1.57 1.29
C VAL A 170 17.70 -2.68 0.25
N GLY A 171 16.65 -2.62 -0.57
CA GLY A 171 16.35 -3.64 -1.56
C GLY A 171 17.47 -3.82 -2.58
N ILE A 172 17.93 -2.75 -3.21
CA ILE A 172 18.97 -2.80 -4.25
C ILE A 172 20.31 -3.26 -3.66
N ASN A 173 20.76 -2.65 -2.57
CA ASN A 173 22.10 -2.91 -2.04
C ASN A 173 22.18 -4.30 -1.39
N ALA A 174 21.23 -4.66 -0.55
CA ALA A 174 21.24 -5.96 0.11
C ALA A 174 21.00 -7.12 -0.86
N THR A 175 20.07 -6.98 -1.81
CA THR A 175 19.83 -8.00 -2.83
C THR A 175 21.10 -8.26 -3.65
N ARG A 176 21.78 -7.21 -4.11
CA ARG A 176 23.02 -7.36 -4.89
C ARG A 176 24.15 -7.94 -4.07
N LEU A 177 24.34 -7.44 -2.84
CA LEU A 177 25.38 -7.92 -1.93
C LEU A 177 25.25 -9.43 -1.71
N PHE A 178 24.10 -9.88 -1.24
CA PHE A 178 23.91 -11.30 -0.94
C PHE A 178 23.91 -12.16 -2.21
N SER A 179 23.37 -11.65 -3.31
CA SER A 179 23.38 -12.40 -4.58
C SER A 179 24.80 -12.62 -5.11
N VAL A 180 25.68 -11.63 -4.99
CA VAL A 180 27.09 -11.76 -5.39
C VAL A 180 27.84 -12.69 -4.46
N LEU A 181 27.67 -12.55 -3.14
CA LEU A 181 28.36 -13.39 -2.13
C LEU A 181 27.97 -14.87 -2.24
N TYR A 182 26.72 -15.16 -2.50
CA TYR A 182 26.21 -16.55 -2.54
C TYR A 182 26.06 -17.10 -3.97
N HIS A 183 26.50 -16.36 -5.00
CA HIS A 183 26.45 -16.76 -6.41
C HIS A 183 25.06 -17.21 -6.89
N ARG A 184 24.00 -16.64 -6.35
CA ARG A 184 22.60 -16.88 -6.74
C ARG A 184 21.73 -15.69 -6.41
N THR A 185 20.62 -15.47 -7.12
CA THR A 185 19.69 -14.37 -6.83
C THR A 185 19.04 -14.58 -5.47
N LEU A 186 19.30 -13.66 -4.55
CA LEU A 186 18.72 -13.61 -3.20
C LEU A 186 18.03 -12.26 -3.02
N ASN A 187 16.72 -12.25 -3.15
CA ASN A 187 15.94 -11.02 -2.97
C ASN A 187 15.85 -10.67 -1.49
N VAL A 188 16.29 -9.46 -1.15
CA VAL A 188 16.23 -8.91 0.20
C VAL A 188 15.37 -7.66 0.18
N GLY A 189 14.48 -7.55 1.14
CA GLY A 189 13.62 -6.39 1.27
C GLY A 189 13.18 -6.19 2.71
N ARG A 190 12.89 -4.95 3.05
CA ARG A 190 12.55 -4.53 4.40
C ARG A 190 11.27 -5.19 4.96
N VAL A 191 10.38 -5.64 4.10
CA VAL A 191 9.15 -6.36 4.46
C VAL A 191 9.29 -7.85 4.17
N VAL A 192 9.75 -8.21 2.96
CA VAL A 192 9.84 -9.61 2.49
C VAL A 192 10.71 -10.47 3.39
N SER A 193 11.91 -9.98 3.76
CA SER A 193 12.86 -10.77 4.55
C SER A 193 12.38 -11.05 5.98
N PRO A 194 11.88 -10.07 6.75
CA PRO A 194 11.30 -10.34 8.07
C PRO A 194 10.09 -11.25 8.01
N THR A 195 9.21 -11.07 7.00
CA THR A 195 8.03 -11.94 6.83
C THR A 195 8.46 -13.40 6.60
N LEU A 196 9.45 -13.62 5.73
CA LEU A 196 10.01 -14.95 5.50
C LEU A 196 10.63 -15.54 6.78
N ALA A 197 11.37 -14.73 7.55
CA ALA A 197 11.96 -15.16 8.82
C ALA A 197 10.90 -15.62 9.83
N ILE A 198 9.77 -14.90 9.95
CA ILE A 198 8.65 -15.30 10.80
C ILE A 198 8.06 -16.64 10.35
N LEU A 199 7.88 -16.84 9.04
CA LEU A 199 7.38 -18.12 8.49
C LEU A 199 8.34 -19.26 8.79
N VAL A 200 9.63 -19.09 8.54
CA VAL A 200 10.66 -20.10 8.81
C VAL A 200 10.74 -20.44 10.30
N GLN A 201 10.65 -19.44 11.17
CA GLN A 201 10.62 -19.66 12.61
C GLN A 201 9.38 -20.47 13.00
N ARG A 202 8.20 -20.14 12.46
CA ARG A 202 6.96 -20.86 12.74
C ARG A 202 7.03 -22.31 12.28
N GLU A 203 7.57 -22.57 11.12
CA GLU A 203 7.81 -23.93 10.61
C GLU A 203 8.75 -24.73 11.53
N ALA A 204 9.82 -24.10 12.02
CA ALA A 204 10.73 -24.71 12.97
C ALA A 204 10.01 -25.05 14.32
N GLU A 205 9.18 -24.18 14.83
CA GLU A 205 8.37 -24.40 16.03
C GLU A 205 7.41 -25.58 15.84
N ILE A 206 6.74 -25.64 14.66
CA ILE A 206 5.83 -26.74 14.32
C ILE A 206 6.59 -28.07 14.24
N GLY A 207 7.75 -28.08 13.57
CA GLY A 207 8.60 -29.28 13.47
C GLY A 207 9.18 -29.77 14.79
N ALA A 208 9.42 -28.85 15.73
CA ALA A 208 9.91 -29.14 17.08
C ALA A 208 8.80 -29.40 18.11
N PHE A 209 7.53 -29.24 17.71
CA PHE A 209 6.40 -29.34 18.61
C PHE A 209 6.28 -30.76 19.20
N LYS A 210 6.27 -30.84 20.52
CA LYS A 210 5.98 -32.07 21.25
C LYS A 210 4.62 -31.93 21.92
N PRO A 211 3.64 -32.80 21.57
CA PRO A 211 2.33 -32.77 22.22
C PRO A 211 2.47 -33.02 23.72
N GLU A 212 1.95 -32.12 24.53
CA GLU A 212 1.81 -32.33 25.96
C GLU A 212 0.31 -32.49 26.30
N PRO A 213 -0.07 -33.53 27.01
CA PRO A 213 -1.45 -33.69 27.42
C PRO A 213 -1.80 -32.66 28.49
N PHE A 214 -2.99 -32.11 28.40
CA PHE A 214 -3.61 -31.34 29.48
C PHE A 214 -4.99 -31.89 29.81
N TYR A 215 -5.50 -31.56 30.96
CA TYR A 215 -6.77 -32.04 31.48
C TYR A 215 -7.62 -30.86 31.90
N THR A 216 -8.90 -30.90 31.63
CA THR A 216 -9.91 -29.97 32.13
C THR A 216 -11.00 -30.73 32.83
N ALA A 217 -11.56 -30.17 33.88
CA ALA A 217 -12.81 -30.62 34.47
C ALA A 217 -13.95 -29.84 33.80
N GLU A 218 -14.96 -30.55 33.30
CA GLU A 218 -16.12 -29.94 32.66
C GLU A 218 -17.40 -30.36 33.44
N LEU A 219 -18.22 -29.37 33.72
CA LEU A 219 -19.52 -29.53 34.36
C LEU A 219 -20.58 -29.21 33.31
N ASP A 220 -21.47 -30.16 33.08
CA ASP A 220 -22.59 -30.01 32.18
C ASP A 220 -23.87 -29.76 32.99
N PHE A 221 -24.51 -28.61 32.75
CA PHE A 221 -25.77 -28.20 33.39
C PHE A 221 -26.99 -28.38 32.44
N GLY A 222 -26.78 -29.02 31.28
CA GLY A 222 -27.81 -29.25 30.28
C GLY A 222 -28.01 -28.04 29.33
N GLU A 223 -28.23 -26.84 29.86
CA GLU A 223 -28.38 -25.61 29.06
C GLU A 223 -27.06 -24.90 28.80
N PHE A 224 -26.06 -25.11 29.62
CA PHE A 224 -24.70 -24.58 29.46
C PHE A 224 -23.69 -25.51 30.11
N SER A 225 -22.45 -25.45 29.69
CA SER A 225 -21.32 -26.13 30.32
C SER A 225 -20.31 -25.12 30.89
N ALA A 226 -19.60 -25.49 31.94
CA ALA A 226 -18.53 -24.76 32.55
C ALA A 226 -17.25 -25.60 32.58
N ALA A 227 -16.16 -25.11 32.03
CA ALA A 227 -14.86 -25.78 32.01
C ALA A 227 -13.87 -25.09 32.95
N SER A 228 -13.07 -25.88 33.66
CA SER A 228 -11.99 -25.40 34.49
C SER A 228 -10.83 -24.85 33.61
N GLU A 229 -9.84 -24.23 34.27
CA GLU A 229 -8.54 -24.05 33.67
C GLU A 229 -7.86 -25.36 33.26
N LYS A 230 -6.80 -25.28 32.46
CA LYS A 230 -6.02 -26.45 32.01
C LYS A 230 -5.05 -26.91 33.09
N PHE A 231 -5.15 -28.19 33.47
CA PHE A 231 -4.22 -28.83 34.40
C PHE A 231 -3.19 -29.69 33.66
N LYS A 232 -1.95 -29.68 34.11
CA LYS A 232 -0.92 -30.57 33.57
C LYS A 232 -1.04 -32.01 34.03
N LYS A 233 -1.68 -32.25 35.14
CA LYS A 233 -1.90 -33.60 35.72
C LYS A 233 -3.38 -33.91 35.80
N LYS A 234 -3.74 -35.15 35.42
CA LYS A 234 -5.11 -35.66 35.51
C LYS A 234 -5.63 -35.66 36.97
N ALA A 235 -4.73 -35.88 37.95
CA ALA A 235 -5.10 -35.86 39.36
C ALA A 235 -5.65 -34.51 39.81
N ASP A 236 -5.08 -33.40 39.31
CA ASP A 236 -5.48 -32.03 39.68
C ASP A 236 -6.89 -31.71 39.11
N ALA A 237 -7.16 -32.12 37.87
CA ALA A 237 -8.49 -32.02 37.28
C ALA A 237 -9.54 -32.88 38.04
N ASN A 238 -9.15 -34.09 38.43
CA ASN A 238 -10.04 -34.98 39.22
C ASN A 238 -10.32 -34.40 40.61
N ALA A 239 -9.36 -33.73 41.25
CA ALA A 239 -9.57 -33.10 42.55
C ALA A 239 -10.68 -32.02 42.49
N VAL A 240 -10.70 -31.23 41.40
CA VAL A 240 -11.78 -30.26 41.17
C VAL A 240 -13.13 -30.93 41.02
N LEU A 241 -13.22 -32.01 40.22
CA LEU A 241 -14.47 -32.77 40.07
C LEU A 241 -14.98 -33.36 41.40
N LEU A 242 -14.05 -33.87 42.22
CA LEU A 242 -14.43 -34.44 43.56
C LEU A 242 -14.91 -33.34 44.49
N ALA A 243 -14.26 -32.14 44.47
CA ALA A 243 -14.67 -31.01 45.29
C ALA A 243 -16.09 -30.52 44.92
N VAL A 244 -16.40 -30.45 43.63
CA VAL A 244 -17.73 -30.01 43.15
C VAL A 244 -18.82 -31.05 43.48
N ASN A 245 -18.54 -32.36 43.39
CA ASN A 245 -19.51 -33.41 43.71
C ASN A 245 -19.74 -33.58 45.23
N ALA A 246 -18.96 -32.90 46.08
CA ALA A 246 -19.12 -32.91 47.52
C ALA A 246 -20.08 -31.83 48.06
N PHE A 247 -20.58 -30.98 47.19
CA PHE A 247 -21.63 -29.99 47.46
C PHE A 247 -22.97 -30.43 46.86
#